data_5eab4f8c54b3623e8b659d941ff73717
#
_entry.id   5eab4f8c54b3623e8b659d941ff73717
#
_cell.length_a   1.000
_cell.length_b   1.000
_cell.length_c   1.000
_cell.angle_alpha   90.00
_cell.angle_beta   90.00
_cell.angle_gamma   90.00
#
_symmetry.space_group_name_H-M   'P 1'
#
loop_
_entity.id
_entity.type
_entity.pdbx_description
1 polymer ?
#
loop_
_entity_poly.entity_id
_entity_poly.type
_entity_poly.pdbx_seq_one_letter_code
_entity_poly.pdbx_strand_id
1 'polypeptide(L)'
;QKALQTALADLDVVGKPSWRSLWGNRGDGVPDLDPRRIMMQGTSLGGVLGGTYAALSPDLAAGLFQVTGSGITSILSASALWDGAFDGLVPEISTGAEGLMLRSAVQQELDPGDSLNSFDLMRYPLTPRDPRPVLITSGANDGIVGNFATVATATLLNMPQVGPKLYEMPGIPSAPDYDQGYGVRHYKPVVPDYLVGEGLSAASAHLIFISKEPEKDEKAWLERFFLNR
;
A
#
# COMPACT_ATOMS: atom_id res chain seq x y z
N GLN A 1 3.55 16.61 9.67
CA GLN A 1 3.67 15.19 9.96
C GLN A 1 4.86 14.91 10.89
N LYS A 2 6.06 15.42 10.58
CA LYS A 2 7.24 15.26 11.42
C LYS A 2 7.03 15.80 12.86
N ALA A 3 6.36 16.92 13.01
CA ALA A 3 6.00 17.47 14.32
C ALA A 3 5.09 16.53 15.13
N LEU A 4 4.13 15.87 14.47
CA LEU A 4 3.27 14.87 15.11
C LEU A 4 4.08 13.62 15.52
N GLN A 5 4.97 13.15 14.67
CA GLN A 5 5.85 12.02 15.00
C GLN A 5 6.75 12.33 16.20
N THR A 6 7.31 13.52 16.26
CA THR A 6 8.11 13.97 17.42
C THR A 6 7.26 14.04 18.69
N ALA A 7 6.06 14.62 18.60
CA ALA A 7 5.15 14.69 19.74
C ALA A 7 4.69 13.31 20.23
N LEU A 8 4.48 12.35 19.31
CA LEU A 8 4.11 10.98 19.67
C LEU A 8 5.29 10.19 20.27
N ALA A 9 6.53 10.49 19.85
CA ALA A 9 7.73 9.84 20.38
C ALA A 9 7.99 10.20 21.86
N ASP A 10 7.52 11.37 22.29
CA ASP A 10 7.63 11.82 23.69
C ASP A 10 6.35 11.50 24.51
N LEU A 11 5.38 10.82 23.89
CA LEU A 11 4.12 10.53 24.54
C LEU A 11 4.31 9.43 25.59
N ASP A 12 4.09 9.75 26.84
CA ASP A 12 4.12 8.86 27.98
C ASP A 12 2.81 9.05 28.77
N VAL A 13 1.74 8.42 28.29
CA VAL A 13 0.38 8.52 28.88
C VAL A 13 -0.10 7.21 29.48
N VAL A 14 0.56 6.08 29.14
CA VAL A 14 0.25 4.75 29.63
C VAL A 14 1.19 4.42 30.79
N GLY A 15 0.85 4.88 31.98
CA GLY A 15 1.59 4.56 33.20
C GLY A 15 0.91 3.46 34.00
N LYS A 16 1.54 3.03 35.10
CA LYS A 16 0.92 2.09 36.03
C LYS A 16 -0.41 2.66 36.54
N PRO A 17 -1.53 1.92 36.45
CA PRO A 17 -2.81 2.39 36.91
C PRO A 17 -2.73 2.81 38.37
N SER A 18 -2.88 4.09 38.67
CA SER A 18 -3.04 4.55 40.05
C SER A 18 -4.52 4.74 40.25
N TRP A 19 -5.11 3.97 41.18
CA TRP A 19 -6.50 4.09 41.57
C TRP A 19 -6.86 5.50 42.07
N ARG A 20 -5.88 6.36 42.27
CA ARG A 20 -6.03 7.75 42.72
C ARG A 20 -6.14 8.77 41.61
N SER A 21 -5.93 8.40 40.36
CA SER A 21 -6.04 9.34 39.24
C SER A 21 -7.29 9.04 38.41
N LEU A 22 -8.41 9.59 38.82
CA LEU A 22 -9.59 9.70 37.94
C LEU A 22 -9.34 10.60 36.73
N TRP A 23 -8.21 11.30 36.70
CA TRP A 23 -7.84 12.29 35.68
C TRP A 23 -6.34 12.22 35.44
N GLY A 24 -5.94 11.39 34.47
CA GLY A 24 -4.58 11.35 33.93
C GLY A 24 -3.74 10.20 34.51
N ASN A 25 -3.42 9.23 33.66
CA ASN A 25 -2.27 8.39 33.90
C ASN A 25 -1.04 9.28 33.92
N ARG A 26 -0.26 9.24 34.98
CA ARG A 26 1.09 9.78 34.94
C ARG A 26 1.94 8.75 34.24
N GLY A 27 2.65 9.17 33.21
CA GLY A 27 3.61 8.33 32.54
C GLY A 27 4.58 7.67 33.52
N ASP A 28 5.14 6.57 33.16
CA ASP A 28 6.14 5.86 33.97
C ASP A 28 7.58 6.31 33.70
N GLY A 29 7.76 7.35 32.88
CA GLY A 29 9.03 7.89 32.46
C GLY A 29 9.62 7.20 31.23
N VAL A 30 8.85 6.27 30.62
CA VAL A 30 9.23 5.58 29.39
C VAL A 30 8.23 5.97 28.29
N PRO A 31 8.68 6.46 27.13
CA PRO A 31 7.76 6.72 26.02
C PRO A 31 6.95 5.48 25.63
N ASP A 32 5.64 5.66 25.45
CA ASP A 32 4.72 4.57 25.07
C ASP A 32 4.88 4.12 23.62
N LEU A 33 5.46 4.98 22.77
CA LEU A 33 5.67 4.70 21.36
C LEU A 33 7.16 4.66 21.04
N ASP A 34 7.58 3.64 20.33
CA ASP A 34 8.94 3.57 19.79
C ASP A 34 9.02 4.33 18.45
N PRO A 35 9.68 5.49 18.37
CA PRO A 35 9.78 6.28 17.14
C PRO A 35 10.57 5.57 16.04
N ARG A 36 11.28 4.48 16.36
CA ARG A 36 12.00 3.65 15.39
C ARG A 36 11.08 2.62 14.74
N ARG A 37 9.87 2.43 15.26
CA ARG A 37 8.88 1.44 14.83
C ARG A 37 7.63 2.11 14.28
N ILE A 38 7.82 2.99 13.31
CA ILE A 38 6.73 3.62 12.57
C ILE A 38 6.65 2.94 11.21
N MET A 39 5.45 2.53 10.81
CA MET A 39 5.19 1.97 9.49
C MET A 39 4.15 2.77 8.73
N MET A 40 4.17 2.63 7.41
CA MET A 40 3.10 3.10 6.54
C MET A 40 2.15 1.93 6.25
N GLN A 41 0.86 2.14 6.49
CA GLN A 41 -0.20 1.31 5.91
C GLN A 41 -0.97 2.15 4.90
N GLY A 42 -1.08 1.64 3.69
CA GLY A 42 -1.80 2.32 2.61
C GLY A 42 -2.73 1.36 1.89
N THR A 43 -4.02 1.72 1.79
CA THR A 43 -5.03 0.93 1.10
C THR A 43 -5.51 1.68 -0.13
N SER A 44 -5.62 1.00 -1.29
CA SER A 44 -6.12 1.58 -2.52
C SER A 44 -5.33 2.84 -2.91
N LEU A 45 -6.00 3.96 -3.17
CA LEU A 45 -5.37 5.26 -3.44
C LEU A 45 -4.39 5.68 -2.34
N GLY A 46 -4.67 5.31 -1.08
CA GLY A 46 -3.75 5.54 0.04
C GLY A 46 -2.45 4.77 -0.09
N GLY A 47 -2.46 3.62 -0.76
CA GLY A 47 -1.26 2.86 -1.12
C GLY A 47 -0.54 3.44 -2.34
N VAL A 48 -1.29 3.85 -3.37
CA VAL A 48 -0.74 4.46 -4.60
C VAL A 48 0.06 5.73 -4.28
N LEU A 49 -0.52 6.65 -3.52
CA LEU A 49 0.13 7.90 -3.11
C LEU A 49 1.08 7.71 -1.92
N GLY A 50 0.72 6.81 -1.01
CA GLY A 50 1.51 6.52 0.19
C GLY A 50 2.84 5.84 -0.11
N GLY A 51 2.96 5.16 -1.24
CA GLY A 51 4.21 4.54 -1.70
C GLY A 51 5.34 5.55 -1.84
N THR A 52 5.09 6.69 -2.48
CA THR A 52 6.06 7.78 -2.60
C THR A 52 6.45 8.34 -1.23
N TYR A 53 5.46 8.59 -0.37
CA TYR A 53 5.73 9.05 0.98
C TYR A 53 6.58 8.03 1.76
N ALA A 54 6.22 6.75 1.71
CA ALA A 54 6.98 5.70 2.38
C ALA A 54 8.42 5.59 1.86
N ALA A 55 8.60 5.71 0.55
CA ALA A 55 9.91 5.68 -0.08
C ALA A 55 10.83 6.80 0.37
N LEU A 56 10.31 8.03 0.45
CA LEU A 56 11.07 9.24 0.75
C LEU A 56 11.21 9.51 2.25
N SER A 57 10.29 9.01 3.09
CA SER A 57 10.34 9.24 4.54
C SER A 57 11.52 8.50 5.18
N PRO A 58 12.40 9.18 5.92
CA PRO A 58 13.48 8.52 6.63
C PRO A 58 13.03 7.78 7.90
N ASP A 59 11.85 8.10 8.41
CA ASP A 59 11.38 7.69 9.73
C ASP A 59 10.55 6.38 9.69
N LEU A 60 10.20 5.90 8.49
CA LEU A 60 9.43 4.68 8.34
C LEU A 60 10.33 3.44 8.32
N ALA A 61 9.95 2.43 9.08
CA ALA A 61 10.68 1.17 9.20
C ALA A 61 10.11 0.04 8.33
N ALA A 62 8.87 0.17 7.86
CA ALA A 62 8.20 -0.84 7.02
C ALA A 62 7.03 -0.24 6.24
N GLY A 63 6.52 -0.99 5.25
CA GLY A 63 5.31 -0.66 4.49
C GLY A 63 4.38 -1.86 4.32
N LEU A 64 3.09 -1.64 4.57
CA LEU A 64 2.01 -2.57 4.26
C LEU A 64 1.05 -1.90 3.29
N PHE A 65 0.91 -2.44 2.10
CA PHE A 65 0.12 -1.85 1.04
C PHE A 65 -0.93 -2.83 0.53
N GLN A 66 -2.18 -2.42 0.63
CA GLN A 66 -3.33 -3.25 0.32
C GLN A 66 -3.98 -2.75 -0.96
N VAL A 67 -4.22 -3.65 -1.92
CA VAL A 67 -4.88 -3.37 -3.21
C VAL A 67 -4.32 -2.11 -3.88
N THR A 68 -3.00 -2.03 -3.95
CA THR A 68 -2.25 -0.88 -4.43
C THR A 68 -1.54 -1.15 -5.75
N GLY A 69 -0.97 -0.10 -6.32
CA GLY A 69 -0.17 -0.16 -7.53
C GLY A 69 0.54 1.16 -7.82
N SER A 70 1.31 1.18 -8.89
CA SER A 70 2.03 2.35 -9.39
C SER A 70 1.62 2.67 -10.82
N GLY A 71 1.81 3.92 -11.26
CA GLY A 71 1.38 4.40 -12.58
C GLY A 71 -0.03 4.99 -12.53
N ILE A 72 -0.17 6.17 -11.92
CA ILE A 72 -1.46 6.80 -11.60
C ILE A 72 -2.36 6.93 -12.82
N THR A 73 -1.87 7.45 -13.94
CA THR A 73 -2.72 7.63 -15.14
C THR A 73 -3.16 6.32 -15.77
N SER A 74 -2.33 5.27 -15.68
CA SER A 74 -2.69 3.93 -16.14
C SER A 74 -3.76 3.32 -15.25
N ILE A 75 -3.66 3.51 -13.92
CA ILE A 75 -4.68 3.08 -12.97
C ILE A 75 -5.99 3.79 -13.27
N LEU A 76 -5.98 5.12 -13.39
CA LEU A 76 -7.18 5.92 -13.69
C LEU A 76 -7.84 5.48 -15.00
N SER A 77 -7.05 5.26 -16.05
CA SER A 77 -7.58 4.88 -17.37
C SER A 77 -8.19 3.47 -17.41
N ALA A 78 -7.84 2.60 -16.48
CA ALA A 78 -8.29 1.21 -16.45
C ALA A 78 -9.24 0.91 -15.29
N SER A 79 -9.47 1.87 -14.40
CA SER A 79 -10.30 1.67 -13.21
C SER A 79 -11.78 1.72 -13.53
N ALA A 80 -12.52 0.70 -13.13
CA ALA A 80 -13.98 0.67 -13.26
C ALA A 80 -14.70 1.81 -12.51
N LEU A 81 -14.05 2.43 -11.52
CA LEU A 81 -14.60 3.60 -10.83
C LEU A 81 -14.52 4.88 -11.69
N TRP A 82 -13.54 4.96 -12.60
CA TRP A 82 -13.23 6.17 -13.35
C TRP A 82 -13.69 6.11 -14.79
N ASP A 83 -14.19 4.94 -15.23
CA ASP A 83 -14.60 4.70 -16.61
C ASP A 83 -15.56 5.79 -17.09
N GLY A 84 -16.65 6.02 -16.38
CA GLY A 84 -17.61 7.08 -16.73
C GLY A 84 -17.14 8.51 -16.40
N ALA A 85 -16.28 8.69 -15.40
CA ALA A 85 -15.87 10.04 -14.99
C ALA A 85 -14.76 10.60 -15.89
N PHE A 86 -13.81 9.76 -16.31
CA PHE A 86 -12.72 10.20 -17.19
C PHE A 86 -13.21 10.44 -18.61
N ASP A 87 -14.07 9.56 -19.13
CA ASP A 87 -14.71 9.74 -20.44
C ASP A 87 -15.69 10.94 -20.44
N GLY A 88 -16.31 11.24 -19.30
CA GLY A 88 -17.17 12.42 -19.15
C GLY A 88 -16.41 13.75 -19.06
N LEU A 89 -15.16 13.74 -18.59
CA LEU A 89 -14.32 14.94 -18.53
C LEU A 89 -13.60 15.21 -19.85
N VAL A 90 -13.30 14.18 -20.65
CA VAL A 90 -12.52 14.31 -21.89
C VAL A 90 -12.98 13.28 -22.93
N PRO A 91 -14.27 13.30 -23.31
CA PRO A 91 -14.89 12.23 -24.10
C PRO A 91 -14.28 12.05 -25.49
N GLU A 92 -13.73 13.10 -26.08
CA GLU A 92 -13.19 13.07 -27.45
C GLU A 92 -11.67 12.78 -27.50
N ILE A 93 -10.97 12.82 -26.37
CA ILE A 93 -9.51 12.67 -26.28
C ILE A 93 -9.12 11.31 -25.67
N SER A 94 -10.11 10.47 -25.30
CA SER A 94 -9.85 9.19 -24.64
C SER A 94 -9.21 8.14 -25.54
N THR A 95 -9.26 8.30 -26.88
CA THR A 95 -8.76 7.36 -27.85
C THR A 95 -7.78 7.98 -28.85
N GLY A 96 -6.84 7.18 -29.36
CA GLY A 96 -5.86 7.60 -30.37
C GLY A 96 -4.66 8.35 -29.82
N ALA A 97 -3.91 8.99 -30.72
CA ALA A 97 -2.63 9.64 -30.40
C ALA A 97 -2.78 10.82 -29.45
N GLU A 98 -3.84 11.60 -29.60
CA GLU A 98 -4.14 12.76 -28.74
C GLU A 98 -4.43 12.34 -27.30
N GLY A 99 -5.19 11.26 -27.10
CA GLY A 99 -5.44 10.70 -25.78
C GLY A 99 -4.18 10.15 -25.12
N LEU A 100 -3.28 9.55 -25.91
CA LEU A 100 -1.98 9.11 -25.39
C LEU A 100 -1.10 10.31 -25.00
N MET A 101 -1.07 11.36 -25.80
CA MET A 101 -0.32 12.58 -25.49
C MET A 101 -0.85 13.26 -24.24
N LEU A 102 -2.18 13.38 -24.09
CA LEU A 102 -2.79 13.96 -22.89
C LEU A 102 -2.45 13.14 -21.65
N ARG A 103 -2.62 11.81 -21.70
CA ARG A 103 -2.26 10.94 -20.59
C ARG A 103 -0.80 11.05 -20.20
N SER A 104 0.09 11.16 -21.19
CA SER A 104 1.51 11.35 -20.95
C SER A 104 1.80 12.69 -20.27
N ALA A 105 1.14 13.78 -20.70
CA ALA A 105 1.29 15.08 -20.10
C ALA A 105 0.76 15.09 -18.65
N VAL A 106 -0.41 14.50 -18.44
CA VAL A 106 -0.96 14.35 -17.07
C VAL A 106 -0.05 13.49 -16.19
N GLN A 107 0.50 12.40 -16.72
CA GLN A 107 1.45 11.58 -15.98
C GLN A 107 2.70 12.37 -15.56
N GLN A 108 3.26 13.20 -16.44
CA GLN A 108 4.41 14.03 -16.10
C GLN A 108 4.13 14.97 -14.92
N GLU A 109 2.94 15.54 -14.85
CA GLU A 109 2.54 16.38 -13.72
C GLU A 109 2.34 15.57 -12.42
N LEU A 110 1.93 14.30 -12.53
CA LEU A 110 1.71 13.41 -11.40
C LEU A 110 2.97 12.65 -10.96
N ASP A 111 3.99 12.58 -11.81
CA ASP A 111 5.23 11.83 -11.58
C ASP A 111 5.91 12.09 -10.24
N PRO A 112 5.96 13.34 -9.70
CA PRO A 112 6.54 13.57 -8.38
C PRO A 112 5.79 12.87 -7.24
N GLY A 113 4.50 12.58 -7.43
CA GLY A 113 3.64 11.88 -6.48
C GLY A 113 3.43 10.40 -6.77
N ASP A 114 3.80 9.95 -7.97
CA ASP A 114 3.62 8.55 -8.37
C ASP A 114 4.73 7.66 -7.79
N SER A 115 4.32 6.64 -7.08
CA SER A 115 5.23 5.65 -6.50
C SER A 115 6.06 4.89 -7.54
N LEU A 116 5.67 4.92 -8.82
CA LEU A 116 6.46 4.37 -9.93
C LEU A 116 7.89 4.91 -9.96
N ASN A 117 8.09 6.15 -9.55
CA ASN A 117 9.35 6.87 -9.63
C ASN A 117 10.20 6.84 -8.33
N SER A 118 9.71 6.20 -7.28
CA SER A 118 10.39 6.29 -5.98
C SER A 118 10.27 5.04 -5.11
N PHE A 119 9.34 4.14 -5.40
CA PHE A 119 9.02 3.06 -4.47
C PHE A 119 10.17 2.07 -4.26
N ASP A 120 11.03 1.91 -5.26
CA ASP A 120 12.27 1.12 -5.18
C ASP A 120 13.19 1.58 -4.04
N LEU A 121 13.12 2.85 -3.64
CA LEU A 121 13.91 3.40 -2.52
C LEU A 121 13.54 2.79 -1.15
N MET A 122 12.42 2.07 -1.05
CA MET A 122 12.13 1.26 0.12
C MET A 122 13.16 0.12 0.28
N ARG A 123 13.57 -0.47 -0.84
CA ARG A 123 14.52 -1.58 -0.90
C ARG A 123 15.95 -1.15 -1.18
N TYR A 124 16.13 -0.13 -2.04
CA TYR A 124 17.41 0.36 -2.54
C TYR A 124 17.58 1.85 -2.18
N PRO A 125 17.77 2.18 -0.90
CA PRO A 125 17.80 3.57 -0.47
C PRO A 125 19.02 4.31 -0.99
N LEU A 126 18.84 5.59 -1.38
CA LEU A 126 19.92 6.45 -1.86
C LEU A 126 20.93 6.85 -0.77
N THR A 127 20.51 6.79 0.49
CA THR A 127 21.37 7.08 1.65
C THR A 127 21.62 5.81 2.44
N PRO A 128 22.75 5.67 3.14
CA PRO A 128 23.02 4.50 3.97
C PRO A 128 21.94 4.31 5.04
N ARG A 129 21.07 3.34 4.84
CA ARG A 129 20.05 2.85 5.78
C ARG A 129 19.65 1.43 5.40
N ASP A 130 19.09 0.70 6.34
CA ASP A 130 18.61 -0.65 6.07
C ASP A 130 17.43 -0.63 5.10
N PRO A 131 17.35 -1.62 4.20
CA PRO A 131 16.15 -1.87 3.41
C PRO A 131 14.94 -2.08 4.31
N ARG A 132 13.82 -1.50 3.92
CA ARG A 132 12.58 -1.50 4.72
C ARG A 132 11.61 -2.53 4.14
N PRO A 133 11.22 -3.56 4.89
CA PRO A 133 10.33 -4.61 4.40
C PRO A 133 9.01 -4.04 3.90
N VAL A 134 8.50 -4.64 2.83
CA VAL A 134 7.25 -4.25 2.20
C VAL A 134 6.40 -5.48 1.92
N LEU A 135 5.18 -5.48 2.42
CA LEU A 135 4.14 -6.43 2.01
C LEU A 135 3.12 -5.72 1.13
N ILE A 136 2.80 -6.35 -0.01
CA ILE A 136 1.66 -5.98 -0.84
C ILE A 136 0.63 -7.11 -0.79
N THR A 137 -0.62 -6.77 -0.51
CA THR A 137 -1.76 -7.69 -0.63
C THR A 137 -2.62 -7.27 -1.81
N SER A 138 -2.97 -8.20 -2.68
CA SER A 138 -3.67 -7.93 -3.95
C SER A 138 -4.79 -8.90 -4.20
N GLY A 139 -5.96 -8.41 -4.57
CA GLY A 139 -7.09 -9.22 -5.01
C GLY A 139 -6.93 -9.64 -6.48
N ALA A 140 -7.27 -10.89 -6.79
CA ALA A 140 -7.25 -11.35 -8.17
C ALA A 140 -8.39 -10.72 -8.99
N ASN A 141 -8.04 -10.15 -10.14
CA ASN A 141 -8.95 -9.42 -11.03
C ASN A 141 -9.51 -8.13 -10.38
N ASP A 142 -8.67 -7.39 -9.68
CA ASP A 142 -9.03 -6.08 -9.16
C ASP A 142 -9.36 -5.11 -10.31
N GLY A 143 -10.61 -4.66 -10.36
CA GLY A 143 -11.10 -3.75 -11.39
C GLY A 143 -11.00 -2.27 -11.00
N ILE A 144 -10.52 -1.96 -9.79
CA ILE A 144 -10.34 -0.58 -9.29
C ILE A 144 -8.88 -0.16 -9.44
N VAL A 145 -7.96 -0.92 -8.82
CA VAL A 145 -6.53 -0.79 -9.03
C VAL A 145 -6.05 -2.05 -9.74
N GLY A 146 -6.01 -1.99 -11.07
CA GLY A 146 -5.75 -3.16 -11.91
C GLY A 146 -4.45 -3.89 -11.51
N ASN A 147 -4.47 -5.21 -11.57
CA ASN A 147 -3.34 -6.03 -11.15
C ASN A 147 -2.02 -5.70 -11.88
N PHE A 148 -2.08 -5.12 -13.09
CA PHE A 148 -0.88 -4.63 -13.81
C PHE A 148 -0.12 -3.57 -12.98
N ALA A 149 -0.83 -2.72 -12.24
CA ALA A 149 -0.23 -1.69 -11.40
C ALA A 149 0.47 -2.30 -10.18
N THR A 150 -0.11 -3.36 -9.60
CA THR A 150 0.54 -4.18 -8.56
C THR A 150 1.81 -4.86 -9.10
N VAL A 151 1.75 -5.40 -10.33
CA VAL A 151 2.91 -5.99 -11.01
C VAL A 151 4.03 -4.97 -11.20
N ALA A 152 3.70 -3.75 -11.65
CA ALA A 152 4.68 -2.66 -11.78
C ALA A 152 5.38 -2.38 -10.45
N THR A 153 4.62 -2.22 -9.36
CA THR A 153 5.17 -2.00 -8.03
C THR A 153 6.06 -3.15 -7.56
N ALA A 154 5.61 -4.39 -7.73
CA ALA A 154 6.38 -5.57 -7.36
C ALA A 154 7.69 -5.69 -8.14
N THR A 155 7.68 -5.29 -9.41
CA THR A 155 8.88 -5.26 -10.27
C THR A 155 9.90 -4.26 -9.75
N LEU A 156 9.48 -3.04 -9.41
CA LEU A 156 10.37 -2.00 -8.85
C LEU A 156 11.09 -2.49 -7.59
N LEU A 157 10.37 -3.19 -6.74
CA LEU A 157 10.89 -3.72 -5.47
C LEU A 157 11.55 -5.09 -5.61
N ASN A 158 11.59 -5.66 -6.83
CA ASN A 158 12.07 -7.02 -7.07
C ASN A 158 11.48 -8.02 -6.06
N MET A 159 10.15 -7.95 -5.86
CA MET A 159 9.43 -8.75 -4.87
C MET A 159 9.03 -10.10 -5.46
N PRO A 160 9.15 -11.19 -4.71
CA PRO A 160 8.55 -12.45 -5.11
C PRO A 160 7.03 -12.45 -4.86
N GLN A 161 6.31 -13.24 -5.65
CA GLN A 161 4.95 -13.63 -5.32
C GLN A 161 5.00 -14.77 -4.28
N VAL A 162 4.33 -14.61 -3.15
CA VAL A 162 4.33 -15.54 -2.01
C VAL A 162 2.94 -16.12 -1.80
N GLY A 163 2.85 -17.42 -1.59
CA GLY A 163 1.58 -18.13 -1.39
C GLY A 163 0.86 -18.49 -2.68
N PRO A 164 -0.49 -18.63 -2.69
CA PRO A 164 -1.23 -19.03 -3.86
C PRO A 164 -1.09 -18.04 -5.03
N LYS A 165 -0.75 -18.54 -6.22
CA LYS A 165 -0.70 -17.74 -7.44
C LYS A 165 -2.09 -17.72 -8.08
N LEU A 166 -2.79 -16.61 -7.99
CA LEU A 166 -4.15 -16.47 -8.51
C LEU A 166 -4.22 -15.74 -9.86
N TYR A 167 -3.17 -15.01 -10.22
CA TYR A 167 -2.99 -14.41 -11.53
C TYR A 167 -1.52 -14.37 -11.91
N GLU A 168 -1.24 -14.20 -13.18
CA GLU A 168 0.12 -14.13 -13.71
C GLU A 168 0.74 -12.76 -13.39
N MET A 169 1.97 -12.79 -12.88
CA MET A 169 2.82 -11.62 -12.69
C MET A 169 4.06 -11.77 -13.56
N PRO A 170 4.04 -11.26 -14.81
CA PRO A 170 5.19 -11.40 -15.72
C PRO A 170 6.48 -10.87 -15.10
N GLY A 171 7.53 -11.68 -15.15
CA GLY A 171 8.85 -11.31 -14.59
C GLY A 171 8.98 -11.43 -13.09
N ILE A 172 7.91 -11.72 -12.36
CA ILE A 172 7.92 -11.89 -10.89
C ILE A 172 7.99 -13.38 -10.55
N PRO A 173 9.04 -13.86 -9.86
CA PRO A 173 9.15 -15.25 -9.46
C PRO A 173 8.17 -15.58 -8.33
N SER A 174 7.65 -16.80 -8.33
CA SER A 174 6.98 -17.33 -7.14
C SER A 174 8.02 -17.87 -6.16
N ALA A 175 7.82 -17.60 -4.88
CA ALA A 175 8.69 -18.06 -3.81
C ALA A 175 7.89 -18.68 -2.65
N PRO A 176 8.48 -19.63 -1.92
CA PRO A 176 7.82 -20.23 -0.76
C PRO A 176 7.71 -19.25 0.42
N ASP A 177 8.54 -18.22 0.45
CA ASP A 177 8.61 -17.25 1.56
C ASP A 177 9.02 -15.86 1.06
N TYR A 178 8.86 -14.88 1.92
CA TYR A 178 9.25 -13.48 1.69
C TYR A 178 10.77 -13.33 1.56
N ASP A 179 11.21 -12.52 0.62
CA ASP A 179 12.61 -12.15 0.50
C ASP A 179 12.93 -10.96 1.42
N GLN A 180 13.53 -11.23 2.57
CA GLN A 180 13.85 -10.21 3.58
C GLN A 180 12.64 -9.35 4.02
N GLY A 181 11.44 -9.91 3.94
CA GLY A 181 10.20 -9.20 4.23
C GLY A 181 9.53 -8.55 3.03
N TYR A 182 10.09 -8.69 1.82
CA TYR A 182 9.44 -8.27 0.57
C TYR A 182 8.61 -9.41 -0.01
N GLY A 183 7.39 -9.10 -0.41
CA GLY A 183 6.54 -10.07 -1.10
C GLY A 183 5.17 -9.54 -1.47
N VAL A 184 4.59 -10.15 -2.50
CA VAL A 184 3.21 -9.93 -2.93
C VAL A 184 2.40 -11.17 -2.62
N ARG A 185 1.24 -11.00 -1.98
CA ARG A 185 0.28 -12.08 -1.76
C ARG A 185 -1.00 -11.81 -2.51
N HIS A 186 -1.53 -12.89 -3.09
CA HIS A 186 -2.78 -12.86 -3.84
C HIS A 186 -3.91 -13.46 -3.02
N TYR A 187 -5.09 -12.83 -3.12
CA TYR A 187 -6.31 -13.29 -2.46
C TYR A 187 -7.45 -13.41 -3.48
N LYS A 188 -8.34 -14.36 -3.24
CA LYS A 188 -9.57 -14.47 -4.00
C LYS A 188 -10.50 -13.32 -3.64
N PRO A 189 -11.28 -12.82 -4.60
CA PRO A 189 -12.34 -11.87 -4.30
C PRO A 189 -13.27 -12.44 -3.22
N VAL A 190 -13.52 -11.63 -2.20
CA VAL A 190 -14.51 -11.96 -1.17
C VAL A 190 -15.58 -10.89 -1.22
N VAL A 191 -16.74 -11.23 -1.73
CA VAL A 191 -17.90 -10.35 -1.71
C VAL A 191 -18.77 -10.81 -0.55
N PRO A 192 -18.97 -10.01 0.48
CA PRO A 192 -20.02 -10.26 1.45
C PRO A 192 -21.37 -10.32 0.72
N ASP A 193 -22.21 -11.31 1.03
CA ASP A 193 -23.49 -11.57 0.33
C ASP A 193 -24.39 -10.32 0.24
N TYR A 194 -24.28 -9.40 1.21
CA TYR A 194 -25.03 -8.14 1.23
C TYR A 194 -24.51 -7.05 0.27
N LEU A 195 -23.34 -7.27 -0.35
CA LEU A 195 -22.73 -6.36 -1.32
C LEU A 195 -22.80 -6.90 -2.76
N VAL A 196 -23.45 -8.05 -2.98
CA VAL A 196 -23.63 -8.64 -4.31
C VAL A 196 -24.70 -7.86 -5.08
N GLY A 197 -24.28 -6.82 -5.81
CA GLY A 197 -25.10 -6.05 -6.75
C GLY A 197 -24.39 -5.91 -8.09
N GLU A 198 -25.16 -5.66 -9.15
CA GLU A 198 -24.63 -5.42 -10.50
C GLU A 198 -23.67 -4.24 -10.49
N GLY A 199 -22.52 -4.21 -10.55
CA GLY A 199 -21.51 -3.12 -10.47
C GLY A 199 -20.49 -3.28 -9.35
N LEU A 200 -20.75 -4.13 -8.35
CA LEU A 200 -19.78 -4.43 -7.30
C LEU A 200 -18.84 -5.59 -7.65
N SER A 201 -19.10 -6.33 -8.73
CA SER A 201 -18.26 -7.44 -9.17
C SER A 201 -16.82 -6.99 -9.50
N ALA A 202 -16.67 -5.83 -10.13
CA ALA A 202 -15.35 -5.26 -10.43
C ALA A 202 -14.62 -4.77 -9.15
N ALA A 203 -15.38 -4.36 -8.13
CA ALA A 203 -14.83 -3.90 -6.86
C ALA A 203 -14.58 -5.05 -5.88
N SER A 204 -15.12 -6.23 -6.10
CA SER A 204 -15.04 -7.35 -5.14
C SER A 204 -13.61 -7.75 -4.79
N ALA A 205 -12.73 -7.78 -5.78
CA ALA A 205 -11.32 -8.06 -5.57
C ALA A 205 -10.59 -6.92 -4.85
N HIS A 206 -11.08 -5.69 -5.04
CA HIS A 206 -10.54 -4.51 -4.36
C HIS A 206 -10.86 -4.51 -2.85
N LEU A 207 -11.95 -5.14 -2.46
CA LEU A 207 -12.41 -5.17 -1.06
C LEU A 207 -11.76 -6.28 -0.21
N ILE A 208 -10.75 -6.98 -0.70
CA ILE A 208 -10.09 -8.05 0.08
C ILE A 208 -9.54 -7.56 1.42
N PHE A 209 -9.17 -6.30 1.54
CA PHE A 209 -8.60 -5.72 2.76
C PHE A 209 -9.58 -5.73 3.96
N ILE A 210 -10.88 -5.93 3.73
CA ILE A 210 -11.87 -6.12 4.79
C ILE A 210 -12.07 -7.58 5.19
N SER A 211 -11.36 -8.51 4.56
CA SER A 211 -11.52 -9.95 4.82
C SER A 211 -10.51 -10.44 5.85
N LYS A 212 -10.87 -11.54 6.53
CA LYS A 212 -10.05 -12.12 7.61
C LYS A 212 -8.79 -12.82 7.13
N GLU A 213 -8.74 -13.25 5.88
CA GLU A 213 -7.61 -14.01 5.37
C GLU A 213 -6.38 -13.10 5.16
N PRO A 214 -6.48 -11.97 4.43
CA PRO A 214 -5.41 -10.97 4.39
C PRO A 214 -5.00 -10.47 5.78
N GLU A 215 -5.95 -10.12 6.64
CA GLU A 215 -5.68 -9.65 8.01
C GLU A 215 -4.77 -10.60 8.80
N LYS A 216 -5.05 -11.89 8.71
CA LYS A 216 -4.24 -12.93 9.39
C LYS A 216 -2.80 -12.96 8.87
N ASP A 217 -2.64 -12.92 7.55
CA ASP A 217 -1.31 -12.97 6.91
C ASP A 217 -0.52 -11.69 7.14
N GLU A 218 -1.18 -10.54 7.09
CA GLU A 218 -0.60 -9.24 7.40
C GLU A 218 -0.09 -9.18 8.84
N LYS A 219 -0.90 -9.68 9.79
CA LYS A 219 -0.50 -9.77 11.20
C LYS A 219 0.74 -10.65 11.38
N ALA A 220 0.77 -11.83 10.76
CA ALA A 220 1.92 -12.72 10.83
C ALA A 220 3.18 -12.09 10.21
N TRP A 221 3.04 -11.35 9.10
CA TRP A 221 4.12 -10.61 8.49
C TRP A 221 4.62 -9.48 9.38
N LEU A 222 3.71 -8.70 9.99
CA LEU A 222 4.04 -7.63 10.94
C LEU A 222 4.81 -8.18 12.15
N GLU A 223 4.36 -9.26 12.74
CA GLU A 223 5.04 -9.91 13.86
C GLU A 223 6.46 -10.34 13.47
N ARG A 224 6.65 -10.90 12.29
CA ARG A 224 7.93 -11.44 11.85
C ARG A 224 8.91 -10.36 11.38
N PHE A 225 8.46 -9.38 10.62
CA PHE A 225 9.36 -8.45 9.91
C PHE A 225 9.35 -7.02 10.43
N PHE A 226 8.46 -6.69 11.34
CA PHE A 226 8.36 -5.35 11.89
C PHE A 226 8.47 -5.32 13.42
N LEU A 227 7.68 -6.14 14.14
CA LEU A 227 7.63 -6.10 15.60
C LEU A 227 8.80 -6.82 16.29
N ASN A 228 9.36 -7.86 15.67
CA ASN A 228 10.44 -8.68 16.24
C ASN A 228 11.84 -8.35 15.69
N ARG A 229 12.00 -7.17 15.13
CA ARG A 229 13.30 -6.64 14.67
C ARG A 229 14.04 -5.91 15.76
#